data_4e33803c7549ebac8021145cea2a2539
#
_entry.id   4e33803c7549ebac8021145cea2a2539
#
_cell.length_a   1.000
_cell.length_b   1.000
_cell.length_c   1.000
_cell.angle_alpha   90.00
_cell.angle_beta   90.00
_cell.angle_gamma   90.00
#
_symmetry.space_group_name_H-M   'P 1'
#
loop_
_entity.id
_entity.type
_entity.pdbx_description
1 polymer ?
#
loop_
_entity_poly.entity_id
_entity_poly.type
_entity_poly.pdbx_seq_one_letter_code
_entity_poly.pdbx_strand_id
1 'polypeptide(L)'
;MINQRIIAHFHESADLKMQAASVLAQPIAQAVELMFTALSNGNKILACGNGGSAADCQHFAAELVGRFERERLPLPALALTVDTSIITAIGNDYNFNEIFSKQVQAFGQAGDVLLAMSTSGNSANVLAAIEIALERDMRVVALTGKGGGAIGKALTDADVHICVPHDRTARIQEVHLLTIHCMCDGIDVALFGGDAND
;
A
#
# COMPACT_ATOMS: atom_id res chain seq x y z
N MET A 1 21.70 8.85 28.08
CA MET A 1 20.30 8.32 28.05
C MET A 1 19.64 8.48 26.67
N ILE A 2 19.51 9.69 26.08
CA ILE A 2 18.79 9.86 24.80
C ILE A 2 19.51 9.18 23.63
N ASN A 3 20.82 9.29 23.51
CA ASN A 3 21.60 8.63 22.46
C ASN A 3 21.43 7.10 22.45
N GLN A 4 21.41 6.47 23.61
CA GLN A 4 21.19 5.02 23.72
C GLN A 4 19.79 4.61 23.24
N ARG A 5 18.77 5.43 23.53
CA ARG A 5 17.41 5.19 23.00
C ARG A 5 17.36 5.31 21.48
N ILE A 6 18.05 6.31 20.91
CA ILE A 6 18.14 6.49 19.46
C ILE A 6 18.80 5.25 18.82
N ILE A 7 19.95 4.84 19.33
CA ILE A 7 20.68 3.65 18.84
C ILE A 7 19.78 2.40 18.92
N ALA A 8 19.06 2.22 20.04
CA ALA A 8 18.13 1.10 20.19
C ALA A 8 17.00 1.10 19.14
N HIS A 9 16.49 2.27 18.75
CA HIS A 9 15.50 2.37 17.67
C HIS A 9 16.06 1.95 16.32
N PHE A 10 17.31 2.29 16.01
CA PHE A 10 17.97 1.83 14.77
C PHE A 10 18.14 0.32 14.76
N HIS A 11 18.62 -0.27 15.86
CA HIS A 11 18.78 -1.72 15.97
C HIS A 11 17.43 -2.44 15.86
N GLU A 12 16.41 -2.02 16.61
CA GLU A 12 15.06 -2.59 16.55
C GLU A 12 14.49 -2.55 15.12
N SER A 13 14.71 -1.44 14.39
CA SER A 13 14.28 -1.29 13.00
C SER A 13 15.05 -2.23 12.07
N ALA A 14 16.36 -2.32 12.21
CA ALA A 14 17.20 -3.20 11.39
C ALA A 14 16.84 -4.68 11.61
N ASP A 15 16.74 -5.10 12.87
CA ASP A 15 16.40 -6.47 13.25
C ASP A 15 15.04 -6.89 12.69
N LEU A 16 14.02 -5.99 12.79
CA LEU A 16 12.70 -6.26 12.22
C LEU A 16 12.76 -6.38 10.70
N LYS A 17 13.50 -5.52 10.00
CA LYS A 17 13.62 -5.59 8.53
C LYS A 17 14.26 -6.88 8.09
N MET A 18 15.31 -7.34 8.77
CA MET A 18 15.94 -8.64 8.50
C MET A 18 14.98 -9.81 8.72
N GLN A 19 14.21 -9.79 9.81
CA GLN A 19 13.19 -10.79 10.08
C GLN A 19 12.06 -10.75 9.04
N ALA A 20 11.56 -9.56 8.73
CA ALA A 20 10.48 -9.35 7.78
C ALA A 20 10.83 -9.80 6.36
N ALA A 21 12.08 -9.62 5.93
CA ALA A 21 12.53 -10.04 4.60
C ALA A 21 12.21 -11.51 4.29
N SER A 22 12.44 -12.41 5.25
CA SER A 22 12.22 -13.85 5.06
C SER A 22 10.74 -14.25 4.91
N VAL A 23 9.82 -13.46 5.48
CA VAL A 23 8.37 -13.78 5.46
C VAL A 23 7.60 -12.92 4.48
N LEU A 24 8.10 -11.74 4.10
CA LEU A 24 7.40 -10.81 3.23
C LEU A 24 7.88 -10.83 1.76
N ALA A 25 9.04 -11.40 1.46
CA ALA A 25 9.56 -11.42 0.08
C ALA A 25 8.56 -12.04 -0.91
N GLN A 26 7.96 -13.18 -0.58
CA GLN A 26 6.99 -13.85 -1.44
C GLN A 26 5.71 -13.04 -1.63
N PRO A 27 4.99 -12.57 -0.59
CA PRO A 27 3.80 -11.74 -0.80
C PRO A 27 4.12 -10.40 -1.47
N ILE A 28 5.30 -9.81 -1.28
CA ILE A 28 5.72 -8.61 -2.03
C ILE A 28 5.86 -8.93 -3.53
N ALA A 29 6.50 -10.06 -3.89
CA ALA A 29 6.61 -10.48 -5.28
C ALA A 29 5.23 -10.74 -5.92
N GLN A 30 4.29 -11.34 -5.19
CA GLN A 30 2.90 -11.51 -5.65
C GLN A 30 2.20 -10.15 -5.86
N ALA A 31 2.42 -9.17 -4.99
CA ALA A 31 1.89 -7.82 -5.15
C ALA A 31 2.45 -7.13 -6.40
N VAL A 32 3.75 -7.27 -6.66
CA VAL A 32 4.39 -6.78 -7.89
C VAL A 32 3.74 -7.39 -9.14
N GLU A 33 3.57 -8.72 -9.17
CA GLU A 33 2.95 -9.41 -10.32
C GLU A 33 1.51 -8.96 -10.56
N LEU A 34 0.73 -8.77 -9.49
CA LEU A 34 -0.65 -8.30 -9.56
C LEU A 34 -0.71 -6.86 -10.09
N MET A 35 0.13 -5.96 -9.59
CA MET A 35 0.20 -4.57 -10.04
C MET A 35 0.75 -4.46 -11.46
N PHE A 36 1.77 -5.23 -11.81
CA PHE A 36 2.29 -5.33 -13.18
C PHE A 36 1.19 -5.75 -14.17
N THR A 37 0.43 -6.78 -13.82
CA THR A 37 -0.68 -7.27 -14.65
C THR A 37 -1.73 -6.18 -14.87
N ALA A 38 -2.12 -5.46 -13.82
CA ALA A 38 -3.07 -4.36 -13.94
C ALA A 38 -2.55 -3.24 -14.84
N LEU A 39 -1.33 -2.76 -14.60
CA LEU A 39 -0.71 -1.68 -15.37
C LEU A 39 -0.51 -2.06 -16.84
N SER A 40 -0.10 -3.30 -17.13
CA SER A 40 0.06 -3.82 -18.50
C SER A 40 -1.26 -3.90 -19.28
N ASN A 41 -2.38 -4.06 -18.57
CA ASN A 41 -3.71 -4.06 -19.15
C ASN A 41 -4.36 -2.66 -19.25
N GLY A 42 -3.62 -1.60 -18.93
CA GLY A 42 -4.12 -0.22 -18.98
C GLY A 42 -4.97 0.17 -17.76
N ASN A 43 -4.96 -0.64 -16.72
CA ASN A 43 -5.58 -0.33 -15.44
C ASN A 43 -4.67 0.57 -14.57
N LYS A 44 -5.19 1.00 -13.41
CA LYS A 44 -4.50 1.89 -12.48
C LYS A 44 -4.44 1.32 -11.06
N ILE A 45 -3.63 1.96 -10.23
CA ILE A 45 -3.53 1.63 -8.80
C ILE A 45 -4.11 2.80 -7.99
N LEU A 46 -5.09 2.50 -7.14
CA LEU A 46 -5.61 3.43 -6.15
C LEU A 46 -4.98 3.10 -4.80
N ALA A 47 -4.60 4.11 -4.00
CA ALA A 47 -3.98 3.89 -2.70
C ALA A 47 -4.72 4.63 -1.58
N CYS A 48 -5.02 3.95 -0.47
CA CYS A 48 -5.68 4.53 0.69
C CYS A 48 -5.04 4.11 2.03
N GLY A 49 -5.09 4.99 3.01
CA GLY A 49 -4.55 4.80 4.35
C GLY A 49 -4.70 6.06 5.20
N ASN A 50 -4.46 5.96 6.49
CA ASN A 50 -4.61 7.07 7.43
C ASN A 50 -3.27 7.53 8.02
N GLY A 51 -3.15 8.80 8.37
CA GLY A 51 -1.99 9.35 9.06
C GLY A 51 -0.67 9.12 8.32
N GLY A 52 0.29 8.42 8.92
CA GLY A 52 1.55 8.04 8.27
C GLY A 52 1.32 7.17 7.04
N SER A 53 0.38 6.23 7.08
CA SER A 53 0.01 5.43 5.93
C SER A 53 -0.64 6.25 4.80
N ALA A 54 -1.27 7.41 5.10
CA ALA A 54 -1.71 8.34 4.06
C ALA A 54 -0.53 9.00 3.33
N ALA A 55 0.52 9.36 4.07
CA ALA A 55 1.77 9.85 3.49
C ALA A 55 2.44 8.78 2.62
N ASP A 56 2.45 7.52 3.07
CA ASP A 56 2.99 6.38 2.31
C ASP A 56 2.20 6.15 1.01
N CYS A 57 0.86 6.34 1.00
CA CYS A 57 0.05 6.29 -0.22
C CYS A 57 0.46 7.37 -1.24
N GLN A 58 0.72 8.59 -0.75
CA GLN A 58 1.17 9.69 -1.60
C GLN A 58 2.57 9.44 -2.15
N HIS A 59 3.47 8.92 -1.31
CA HIS A 59 4.81 8.53 -1.71
C HIS A 59 4.75 7.49 -2.83
N PHE A 60 4.02 6.37 -2.64
CA PHE A 60 3.84 5.35 -3.66
C PHE A 60 3.30 5.91 -4.98
N ALA A 61 2.26 6.75 -4.94
CA ALA A 61 1.71 7.36 -6.14
C ALA A 61 2.72 8.28 -6.84
N ALA A 62 3.53 9.01 -6.08
CA ALA A 62 4.58 9.88 -6.63
C ALA A 62 5.67 9.06 -7.33
N GLU A 63 6.08 7.92 -6.75
CA GLU A 63 7.07 7.03 -7.37
C GLU A 63 6.57 6.44 -8.70
N LEU A 64 5.28 6.13 -8.82
CA LEU A 64 4.72 5.58 -10.07
C LEU A 64 4.44 6.68 -11.11
N VAL A 65 3.84 7.80 -10.73
CA VAL A 65 3.49 8.90 -11.64
C VAL A 65 4.71 9.70 -12.08
N GLY A 66 5.67 9.91 -11.19
CA GLY A 66 6.96 10.50 -11.49
C GLY A 66 7.91 9.43 -12.05
N ARG A 67 8.87 9.07 -11.26
CA ARG A 67 9.76 7.91 -11.45
C ARG A 67 10.29 7.43 -10.11
N PHE A 68 10.61 6.16 -10.00
CA PHE A 68 11.34 5.63 -8.86
C PHE A 68 12.86 5.87 -9.07
N GLU A 69 13.62 4.91 -9.54
CA GLU A 69 15.07 5.07 -9.76
C GLU A 69 15.42 5.25 -11.24
N ARG A 70 14.70 4.60 -12.16
CA ARG A 70 14.96 4.68 -13.59
C ARG A 70 14.05 5.69 -14.31
N GLU A 71 14.54 6.31 -15.40
CA GLU A 71 13.73 7.14 -16.27
C GLU A 71 12.77 6.28 -17.12
N ARG A 72 11.47 6.59 -17.07
CA ARG A 72 10.43 5.88 -17.81
C ARG A 72 9.16 6.71 -17.95
N LEU A 73 8.19 6.23 -18.71
CA LEU A 73 6.87 6.85 -18.79
C LEU A 73 6.12 6.79 -17.46
N PRO A 74 5.30 7.80 -17.14
CA PRO A 74 4.41 7.79 -15.99
C PRO A 74 3.49 6.56 -15.95
N LEU A 75 3.35 5.97 -14.77
CA LEU A 75 2.43 4.85 -14.53
C LEU A 75 1.18 5.35 -13.78
N PRO A 76 -0.03 4.88 -14.11
CA PRO A 76 -1.27 5.40 -13.53
C PRO A 76 -1.45 4.94 -12.07
N ALA A 77 -1.22 5.84 -11.13
CA ALA A 77 -1.47 5.65 -9.70
C ALA A 77 -2.10 6.90 -9.08
N LEU A 78 -3.01 6.71 -8.12
CA LEU A 78 -3.71 7.79 -7.44
C LEU A 78 -3.81 7.52 -5.94
N ALA A 79 -3.27 8.45 -5.12
CA ALA A 79 -3.50 8.44 -3.68
C ALA A 79 -4.86 9.09 -3.36
N LEU A 80 -5.77 8.34 -2.75
CA LEU A 80 -7.11 8.83 -2.34
C LEU A 80 -7.07 9.73 -1.09
N THR A 81 -5.87 10.17 -0.72
CA THR A 81 -5.57 10.89 0.53
C THR A 81 -5.22 12.37 0.30
N VAL A 82 -5.33 12.86 -0.93
CA VAL A 82 -4.80 14.19 -1.31
C VAL A 82 -5.86 15.26 -1.55
N ASP A 83 -7.05 14.89 -2.06
CA ASP A 83 -8.12 15.86 -2.32
C ASP A 83 -8.85 16.19 -1.02
N THR A 84 -8.46 17.32 -0.42
CA THR A 84 -9.03 17.77 0.85
C THR A 84 -10.51 18.13 0.75
N SER A 85 -10.97 18.57 -0.41
CA SER A 85 -12.39 18.89 -0.65
C SER A 85 -13.23 17.62 -0.66
N ILE A 86 -12.79 16.57 -1.37
CA ILE A 86 -13.47 15.27 -1.38
C ILE A 86 -13.51 14.68 0.04
N ILE A 87 -12.36 14.61 0.71
CA ILE A 87 -12.26 14.03 2.06
C ILE A 87 -13.14 14.75 3.07
N THR A 88 -13.08 16.09 3.08
CA THR A 88 -13.84 16.89 4.05
C THR A 88 -15.32 16.90 3.75
N ALA A 89 -15.74 16.96 2.47
CA ALA A 89 -17.15 16.88 2.09
C ALA A 89 -17.76 15.54 2.49
N ILE A 90 -17.11 14.42 2.15
CA ILE A 90 -17.60 13.09 2.53
C ILE A 90 -17.61 12.92 4.04
N GLY A 91 -16.56 13.35 4.74
CA GLY A 91 -16.47 13.27 6.20
C GLY A 91 -17.52 14.10 6.92
N ASN A 92 -17.95 15.26 6.36
CA ASN A 92 -18.97 16.15 6.90
C ASN A 92 -20.40 15.69 6.57
N ASP A 93 -20.66 15.31 5.31
CA ASP A 93 -22.00 15.04 4.80
C ASP A 93 -22.46 13.60 5.08
N TYR A 94 -21.51 12.68 5.26
CA TYR A 94 -21.75 11.27 5.58
C TYR A 94 -21.02 10.89 6.87
N ASN A 95 -19.85 10.23 6.75
CA ASN A 95 -18.99 9.93 7.90
C ASN A 95 -17.55 9.65 7.46
N PHE A 96 -16.61 9.68 8.41
CA PHE A 96 -15.20 9.44 8.14
C PHE A 96 -14.89 8.01 7.60
N ASN A 97 -15.75 7.05 7.88
CA ASN A 97 -15.55 5.68 7.37
C ASN A 97 -15.79 5.57 5.86
N GLU A 98 -16.42 6.54 5.23
CA GLU A 98 -16.74 6.52 3.81
C GLU A 98 -15.76 7.33 2.92
N ILE A 99 -14.79 8.03 3.50
CA ILE A 99 -13.91 8.93 2.75
C ILE A 99 -13.13 8.24 1.62
N PHE A 100 -12.78 6.98 1.76
CA PHE A 100 -12.09 6.20 0.74
C PHE A 100 -13.05 5.36 -0.11
N SER A 101 -14.05 4.72 0.49
CA SER A 101 -14.99 3.85 -0.24
C SER A 101 -15.76 4.60 -1.32
N LYS A 102 -16.20 5.85 -1.06
CA LYS A 102 -16.85 6.69 -2.08
C LYS A 102 -15.90 7.06 -3.23
N GLN A 103 -14.63 7.27 -2.97
CA GLN A 103 -13.64 7.53 -4.01
C GLN A 103 -13.34 6.25 -4.82
N VAL A 104 -13.23 5.08 -4.16
CA VAL A 104 -13.11 3.78 -4.86
C VAL A 104 -14.34 3.54 -5.73
N GLN A 105 -15.54 3.83 -5.22
CA GLN A 105 -16.77 3.72 -6.00
C GLN A 105 -16.80 4.64 -7.23
N ALA A 106 -16.22 5.84 -7.12
CA ALA A 106 -16.19 6.81 -8.22
C ALA A 106 -15.12 6.50 -9.27
N PHE A 107 -13.91 6.10 -8.85
CA PHE A 107 -12.72 6.02 -9.69
C PHE A 107 -12.28 4.59 -10.02
N GLY A 108 -12.64 3.61 -9.20
CA GLY A 108 -12.25 2.22 -9.38
C GLY A 108 -12.98 1.58 -10.56
N GLN A 109 -12.29 0.71 -11.27
CA GLN A 109 -12.82 -0.08 -12.41
C GLN A 109 -12.36 -1.53 -12.28
N ALA A 110 -13.06 -2.44 -12.92
CA ALA A 110 -12.67 -3.84 -12.97
C ALA A 110 -11.22 -4.00 -13.49
N GLY A 111 -10.41 -4.78 -12.80
CA GLY A 111 -8.99 -4.99 -13.11
C GLY A 111 -8.03 -3.95 -12.47
N ASP A 112 -8.52 -2.87 -11.89
CA ASP A 112 -7.69 -1.97 -11.08
C ASP A 112 -7.21 -2.65 -9.79
N VAL A 113 -6.18 -2.09 -9.17
CA VAL A 113 -5.67 -2.54 -7.86
C VAL A 113 -5.92 -1.48 -6.79
N LEU A 114 -6.42 -1.88 -5.63
CA LEU A 114 -6.44 -1.07 -4.43
C LEU A 114 -5.26 -1.44 -3.53
N LEU A 115 -4.32 -0.52 -3.33
CA LEU A 115 -3.29 -0.60 -2.30
C LEU A 115 -3.85 -0.02 -0.99
N ALA A 116 -4.18 -0.90 -0.05
CA ALA A 116 -4.85 -0.56 1.21
C ALA A 116 -3.90 -0.66 2.39
N MET A 117 -3.65 0.44 3.11
CA MET A 117 -2.66 0.47 4.20
C MET A 117 -3.30 0.76 5.55
N SER A 118 -3.10 -0.16 6.51
CA SER A 118 -3.53 0.00 7.90
C SER A 118 -2.63 -0.77 8.85
N THR A 119 -1.80 -0.10 9.64
CA THR A 119 -0.87 -0.75 10.58
C THR A 119 -1.56 -1.64 11.62
N SER A 120 -2.83 -1.36 11.96
CA SER A 120 -3.62 -2.18 12.88
C SER A 120 -4.42 -3.28 12.18
N GLY A 121 -4.60 -3.19 10.84
CA GLY A 121 -5.53 -4.04 10.11
C GLY A 121 -7.01 -3.81 10.46
N ASN A 122 -7.35 -2.73 11.19
CA ASN A 122 -8.70 -2.49 11.70
C ASN A 122 -9.26 -1.09 11.39
N SER A 123 -8.66 -0.34 10.47
CA SER A 123 -9.18 0.97 10.07
C SER A 123 -10.48 0.81 9.29
N ALA A 124 -11.61 1.26 9.86
CA ALA A 124 -12.93 1.06 9.29
C ALA A 124 -13.11 1.67 7.89
N ASN A 125 -12.52 2.87 7.64
CA ASN A 125 -12.56 3.50 6.32
C ASN A 125 -11.73 2.76 5.26
N VAL A 126 -10.62 2.12 5.65
CA VAL A 126 -9.82 1.29 4.75
C VAL A 126 -10.54 -0.03 4.46
N LEU A 127 -11.18 -0.64 5.47
CA LEU A 127 -11.99 -1.84 5.28
C LEU A 127 -13.16 -1.58 4.34
N ALA A 128 -13.90 -0.48 4.53
CA ALA A 128 -15.00 -0.09 3.64
C ALA A 128 -14.52 0.13 2.19
N ALA A 129 -13.32 0.67 1.99
CA ALA A 129 -12.72 0.81 0.66
C ALA A 129 -12.41 -0.54 0.02
N ILE A 130 -11.93 -1.51 0.79
CA ILE A 130 -11.66 -2.88 0.33
C ILE A 130 -12.96 -3.56 -0.10
N GLU A 131 -14.03 -3.47 0.70
CA GLU A 131 -15.33 -4.04 0.38
C GLU A 131 -15.85 -3.52 -0.97
N ILE A 132 -15.82 -2.20 -1.19
CA ILE A 132 -16.21 -1.59 -2.48
C ILE A 132 -15.26 -1.99 -3.62
N ALA A 133 -13.97 -2.13 -3.37
CA ALA A 133 -13.03 -2.57 -4.41
C ALA A 133 -13.36 -3.99 -4.90
N LEU A 134 -13.66 -4.91 -3.98
CA LEU A 134 -14.07 -6.27 -4.31
C LEU A 134 -15.41 -6.32 -5.06
N GLU A 135 -16.41 -5.50 -4.67
CA GLU A 135 -17.68 -5.35 -5.38
C GLU A 135 -17.52 -4.82 -6.82
N ARG A 136 -16.43 -4.12 -7.09
CA ARG A 136 -16.11 -3.54 -8.41
C ARG A 136 -15.14 -4.39 -9.24
N ASP A 137 -14.95 -5.64 -8.86
CA ASP A 137 -14.01 -6.55 -9.54
C ASP A 137 -12.56 -6.03 -9.60
N MET A 138 -12.16 -5.23 -8.61
CA MET A 138 -10.78 -4.82 -8.40
C MET A 138 -10.03 -5.92 -7.62
N ARG A 139 -8.71 -5.83 -7.61
CA ARG A 139 -7.83 -6.61 -6.73
C ARG A 139 -7.32 -5.77 -5.58
N VAL A 140 -6.97 -6.42 -4.48
CA VAL A 140 -6.48 -5.72 -3.29
C VAL A 140 -5.07 -6.20 -2.93
N VAL A 141 -4.19 -5.24 -2.67
CA VAL A 141 -2.92 -5.44 -1.97
C VAL A 141 -3.03 -4.74 -0.62
N ALA A 142 -3.07 -5.49 0.47
CA ALA A 142 -3.22 -4.92 1.81
C ALA A 142 -1.90 -4.97 2.59
N LEU A 143 -1.42 -3.81 3.04
CA LEU A 143 -0.27 -3.67 3.95
C LEU A 143 -0.79 -3.48 5.37
N THR A 144 -0.48 -4.42 6.24
CA THR A 144 -0.93 -4.40 7.64
C THR A 144 0.19 -4.75 8.62
N GLY A 145 -0.13 -4.81 9.88
CA GLY A 145 0.66 -5.38 10.98
C GLY A 145 -0.28 -5.97 12.02
N LYS A 146 0.22 -6.27 13.20
CA LYS A 146 -0.60 -6.74 14.35
C LYS A 146 -1.51 -7.93 14.01
N GLY A 147 -1.00 -8.86 13.18
CA GLY A 147 -1.77 -10.04 12.77
C GLY A 147 -2.87 -9.79 11.73
N GLY A 148 -2.90 -8.63 11.08
CA GLY A 148 -3.78 -8.35 9.93
C GLY A 148 -5.20 -7.86 10.26
N GLY A 149 -5.70 -8.08 11.46
CA GLY A 149 -7.00 -7.61 11.94
C GLY A 149 -8.20 -8.03 11.08
N ALA A 150 -9.19 -7.15 10.98
CA ALA A 150 -10.38 -7.34 10.15
C ALA A 150 -10.06 -7.28 8.65
N ILE A 151 -9.09 -6.44 8.25
CA ILE A 151 -8.66 -6.33 6.85
C ILE A 151 -8.12 -7.66 6.34
N GLY A 152 -7.21 -8.32 7.08
CA GLY A 152 -6.67 -9.62 6.66
C GLY A 152 -7.73 -10.71 6.49
N LYS A 153 -8.87 -10.60 7.20
CA LYS A 153 -10.00 -11.54 7.10
C LYS A 153 -10.95 -11.24 5.93
N ALA A 154 -10.95 -10.01 5.45
CA ALA A 154 -11.82 -9.57 4.35
C ALA A 154 -11.23 -9.90 2.96
N LEU A 155 -9.93 -10.18 2.88
CA LEU A 155 -9.25 -10.52 1.63
C LEU A 155 -9.66 -11.91 1.14
N THR A 156 -9.63 -12.08 -0.17
CA THR A 156 -9.85 -13.35 -0.87
C THR A 156 -8.52 -13.99 -1.28
N ASP A 157 -8.55 -15.22 -1.76
CA ASP A 157 -7.36 -15.91 -2.27
C ASP A 157 -6.74 -15.25 -3.52
N ALA A 158 -7.49 -14.35 -4.16
CA ALA A 158 -7.03 -13.60 -5.33
C ALA A 158 -6.38 -12.25 -4.97
N ASP A 159 -6.37 -11.88 -3.68
CA ASP A 159 -5.79 -10.67 -3.14
C ASP A 159 -4.45 -10.97 -2.47
N VAL A 160 -3.66 -9.93 -2.19
CA VAL A 160 -2.35 -10.09 -1.55
C VAL A 160 -2.34 -9.43 -0.17
N HIS A 161 -1.96 -10.19 0.84
CA HIS A 161 -1.81 -9.72 2.21
C HIS A 161 -0.34 -9.66 2.63
N ILE A 162 0.17 -8.45 2.87
CA ILE A 162 1.52 -8.19 3.37
C ILE A 162 1.39 -7.76 4.83
N CYS A 163 1.55 -8.71 5.76
CA CYS A 163 1.38 -8.46 7.20
C CYS A 163 2.73 -8.42 7.90
N VAL A 164 3.18 -7.24 8.31
CA VAL A 164 4.43 -7.06 9.04
C VAL A 164 4.34 -7.76 10.41
N PRO A 165 5.29 -8.63 10.76
CA PRO A 165 5.26 -9.41 11.99
C PRO A 165 5.68 -8.57 13.23
N HIS A 166 4.96 -7.50 13.52
CA HIS A 166 5.25 -6.59 14.64
C HIS A 166 3.98 -5.88 15.14
N ASP A 167 4.01 -5.41 16.42
CA ASP A 167 2.88 -4.73 17.06
C ASP A 167 3.04 -3.22 17.17
N ARG A 168 4.27 -2.70 17.05
CA ARG A 168 4.55 -1.28 17.18
C ARG A 168 4.35 -0.55 15.87
N THR A 169 3.39 0.39 15.83
CA THR A 169 3.00 1.12 14.62
C THR A 169 4.19 1.75 13.87
N ALA A 170 5.12 2.41 14.59
CA ALA A 170 6.28 3.04 13.96
C ALA A 170 7.17 2.01 13.22
N ARG A 171 7.40 0.84 13.81
CA ARG A 171 8.18 -0.24 13.20
C ARG A 171 7.46 -0.82 11.97
N ILE A 172 6.14 -1.01 12.07
CA ILE A 172 5.33 -1.47 10.95
C ILE A 172 5.42 -0.50 9.77
N GLN A 173 5.28 0.82 10.01
CA GLN A 173 5.38 1.84 8.96
C GLN A 173 6.75 1.87 8.28
N GLU A 174 7.84 1.68 9.02
CA GLU A 174 9.19 1.62 8.44
C GLU A 174 9.38 0.42 7.50
N VAL A 175 8.68 -0.69 7.76
CA VAL A 175 8.65 -1.86 6.86
C VAL A 175 7.70 -1.61 5.69
N HIS A 176 6.53 -0.97 5.91
CA HIS A 176 5.61 -0.59 4.83
C HIS A 176 6.30 0.31 3.81
N LEU A 177 7.09 1.31 4.26
CA LEU A 177 7.84 2.18 3.36
C LEU A 177 8.86 1.40 2.53
N LEU A 178 9.62 0.49 3.15
CA LEU A 178 10.55 -0.38 2.42
C LEU A 178 9.80 -1.29 1.42
N THR A 179 8.65 -1.83 1.81
CA THR A 179 7.79 -2.64 0.93
C THR A 179 7.33 -1.85 -0.30
N ILE A 180 6.97 -0.57 -0.13
CA ILE A 180 6.62 0.34 -1.23
C ILE A 180 7.78 0.46 -2.21
N HIS A 181 9.00 0.69 -1.74
CA HIS A 181 10.18 0.76 -2.60
C HIS A 181 10.43 -0.56 -3.34
N CYS A 182 10.33 -1.71 -2.66
CA CYS A 182 10.45 -3.02 -3.30
C CYS A 182 9.36 -3.26 -4.38
N MET A 183 8.13 -2.78 -4.16
CA MET A 183 7.07 -2.87 -5.17
C MET A 183 7.35 -1.96 -6.37
N CYS A 184 7.80 -0.73 -6.14
CA CYS A 184 8.16 0.20 -7.23
C CYS A 184 9.29 -0.34 -8.08
N ASP A 185 10.38 -0.83 -7.45
CA ASP A 185 11.50 -1.49 -8.12
C ASP A 185 11.04 -2.70 -8.94
N GLY A 186 10.30 -3.61 -8.30
CA GLY A 186 9.79 -4.81 -8.95
C GLY A 186 8.87 -4.51 -10.14
N ILE A 187 8.01 -3.48 -10.06
CA ILE A 187 7.15 -3.03 -11.17
C ILE A 187 8.01 -2.50 -12.32
N ASP A 188 9.03 -1.68 -12.02
CA ASP A 188 9.93 -1.14 -13.04
C ASP A 188 10.71 -2.26 -13.74
N VAL A 189 11.22 -3.25 -13.00
CA VAL A 189 11.90 -4.44 -13.56
C VAL A 189 10.95 -5.26 -14.42
N ALA A 190 9.72 -5.50 -13.97
CA ALA A 190 8.74 -6.31 -14.69
C ALA A 190 8.26 -5.65 -16.00
N LEU A 191 8.09 -4.32 -16.02
CA LEU A 191 7.61 -3.58 -17.19
C LEU A 191 8.72 -3.27 -18.19
N PHE A 192 9.93 -3.01 -17.73
CA PHE A 192 11.00 -2.45 -18.57
C PHE A 192 12.27 -3.30 -18.60
N GLY A 193 12.29 -4.42 -17.91
CA GLY A 193 13.44 -5.31 -17.75
C GLY A 193 14.41 -4.84 -16.65
N GLY A 194 15.22 -5.76 -16.12
CA GLY A 194 16.33 -5.45 -15.20
C GLY A 194 17.42 -4.63 -15.90
N ASP A 195 18.15 -3.83 -15.14
CA ASP A 195 19.35 -3.18 -15.65
C ASP A 195 20.41 -4.25 -15.97
N ALA A 196 21.15 -4.06 -17.06
CA ALA A 196 22.16 -5.03 -17.54
C ALA A 196 23.34 -5.26 -16.56
N ASN A 197 23.28 -4.68 -15.36
CA ASN A 197 24.28 -4.75 -14.31
C ASN A 197 23.76 -5.35 -12.99
N ASP A 198 22.53 -5.90 -12.92
CA ASP A 198 22.00 -6.64 -11.76
C ASP A 198 22.25 -8.15 -11.87
#